data_a4025f98520c6f3c9949c4f3035bea8c
#
_entry.id   a4025f98520c6f3c9949c4f3035bea8c
#
_cell.length_a   1.000
_cell.length_b   1.000
_cell.length_c   1.000
_cell.angle_alpha   90.00
_cell.angle_beta   90.00
_cell.angle_gamma   90.00
#
_symmetry.space_group_name_H-M   'P 1'
#
loop_
_entity.id
_entity.type
_entity.pdbx_description
1 polymer ?
#
loop_
_entity_poly.entity_id
_entity_poly.type
_entity_poly.pdbx_seq_one_letter_code
_entity_poly.pdbx_strand_id
1 'polypeptide(L)'
;MRRLYILLFAVFAFTNLQAQNKFNLLVGTYTNTCQSNGIYVYEFDASTGNFKLKNSSENVISPSYLSVSADNKFIYAVNENGKESAVSAFKYDSKSGKVSFLNKNDALGADPCHIINDDKNVIVSNYSGGSLVVFKKKTDGSITEVQQLIQHEGKGPNAARQEKAHVHMAVFSPDKKFVLSNDLGLDKVFVYKYNPNSANEMLTLKGSVDVKPGSGPRHLTFSKDGKFVYLIQELDATLTTFSYDKSGSLKKIAETSILPKGFTGGTGAAAIKISPDGNFLYVSDRVDANSISVYKILKNGAINLVEQVSTLGKGPRDFAIDPIGNYLLVGHQYTNDIIIFKRDKATGKITDTGKKIELCSPVGLVFTKI
;
A
#
# COMPACT_ATOMS: atom_id res chain seq x y z
N MET A 1 -37.09 -8.82 -48.83
CA MET A 1 -36.93 -7.75 -47.83
C MET A 1 -36.44 -8.32 -46.47
N ARG A 2 -35.30 -9.00 -46.46
CA ARG A 2 -34.80 -9.65 -45.19
C ARG A 2 -33.27 -9.51 -44.99
N ARG A 3 -32.60 -8.60 -45.66
CA ARG A 3 -31.12 -8.43 -45.61
C ARG A 3 -30.62 -7.06 -45.14
N LEU A 4 -31.50 -6.16 -44.64
CA LEU A 4 -31.07 -4.80 -44.29
C LEU A 4 -30.98 -4.54 -42.75
N TYR A 5 -31.33 -5.52 -41.89
CA TYR A 5 -31.34 -5.30 -40.44
C TYR A 5 -30.08 -5.78 -39.70
N ILE A 6 -29.10 -6.42 -40.37
CA ILE A 6 -27.92 -6.98 -39.70
C ILE A 6 -26.75 -5.98 -39.62
N LEU A 7 -26.74 -4.91 -40.40
CA LEU A 7 -25.63 -3.93 -40.41
C LEU A 7 -25.73 -2.83 -39.34
N LEU A 8 -26.88 -2.60 -38.71
CA LEU A 8 -27.02 -1.54 -37.71
C LEU A 8 -26.59 -1.96 -36.29
N PHE A 9 -26.44 -3.25 -36.01
CA PHE A 9 -26.03 -3.74 -34.67
C PHE A 9 -24.51 -3.76 -34.44
N ALA A 10 -23.70 -3.68 -35.47
CA ALA A 10 -22.23 -3.72 -35.37
C ALA A 10 -21.59 -2.39 -34.97
N VAL A 11 -22.28 -1.25 -35.15
CA VAL A 11 -21.72 0.09 -34.90
C VAL A 11 -21.82 0.50 -33.42
N PHE A 12 -22.75 -0.07 -32.65
CA PHE A 12 -22.92 0.26 -31.23
C PHE A 12 -21.95 -0.43 -30.28
N ALA A 13 -21.22 -1.45 -30.71
CA ALA A 13 -20.29 -2.22 -29.86
C ALA A 13 -18.90 -1.56 -29.70
N PHE A 14 -18.54 -0.57 -30.54
CA PHE A 14 -17.20 0.05 -30.51
C PHE A 14 -17.07 1.28 -29.61
N THR A 15 -18.13 1.86 -29.12
CA THR A 15 -18.07 3.10 -28.31
C THR A 15 -17.83 2.87 -26.82
N ASN A 16 -17.90 1.64 -26.32
CA ASN A 16 -17.73 1.34 -24.88
C ASN A 16 -16.30 0.91 -24.47
N LEU A 17 -15.35 0.78 -25.41
CA LEU A 17 -13.98 0.35 -25.07
C LEU A 17 -13.03 1.49 -24.65
N GLN A 18 -13.39 2.75 -24.87
CA GLN A 18 -12.50 3.87 -24.51
C GLN A 18 -12.62 4.34 -23.05
N ALA A 19 -13.63 3.92 -22.31
CA ALA A 19 -13.89 4.39 -20.93
C ALA A 19 -13.02 3.71 -19.86
N GLN A 20 -12.25 2.66 -20.20
CA GLN A 20 -11.54 1.84 -19.20
C GLN A 20 -10.10 2.27 -18.90
N ASN A 21 -9.55 3.29 -19.53
CA ASN A 21 -8.14 3.66 -19.37
C ASN A 21 -7.91 4.84 -18.40
N LYS A 22 -8.98 5.44 -17.88
CA LYS A 22 -8.87 6.54 -16.93
C LYS A 22 -9.20 6.06 -15.52
N PHE A 23 -8.33 6.45 -14.59
CA PHE A 23 -8.43 6.11 -13.18
C PHE A 23 -8.20 7.36 -12.35
N ASN A 24 -8.63 7.35 -11.10
CA ASN A 24 -8.16 8.33 -10.14
C ASN A 24 -6.93 7.79 -9.42
N LEU A 25 -5.91 8.63 -9.30
CA LEU A 25 -4.79 8.43 -8.39
C LEU A 25 -5.04 9.28 -7.15
N LEU A 26 -5.22 8.64 -6.01
CA LEU A 26 -5.28 9.29 -4.71
C LEU A 26 -3.87 9.33 -4.13
N VAL A 27 -3.48 10.48 -3.63
CA VAL A 27 -2.16 10.70 -3.01
C VAL A 27 -2.34 11.25 -1.61
N GLY A 28 -1.83 10.52 -0.63
CA GLY A 28 -1.66 10.98 0.75
C GLY A 28 -0.26 11.56 0.96
N THR A 29 -0.15 12.61 1.74
CA THR A 29 1.09 13.36 1.95
C THR A 29 1.40 13.53 3.44
N TYR A 30 2.68 13.75 3.78
CA TYR A 30 2.98 14.45 5.02
C TYR A 30 2.69 15.95 4.84
N THR A 31 2.21 16.59 5.90
CA THR A 31 1.82 18.01 5.89
C THR A 31 2.67 18.88 6.81
N ASN A 32 3.61 18.27 7.53
CA ASN A 32 4.49 18.91 8.50
C ASN A 32 5.85 19.33 7.93
N THR A 33 6.15 18.98 6.68
CA THR A 33 7.43 19.28 6.03
C THR A 33 7.35 20.41 5.02
N CYS A 34 6.20 20.61 4.41
CA CYS A 34 5.89 21.64 3.44
C CYS A 34 4.36 21.83 3.34
N GLN A 35 3.91 22.87 2.64
CA GLN A 35 2.48 23.16 2.52
C GLN A 35 1.74 22.08 1.71
N SER A 36 0.75 21.45 2.32
CA SER A 36 -0.11 20.46 1.69
C SER A 36 -1.51 20.45 2.28
N ASN A 37 -2.53 20.18 1.46
CA ASN A 37 -3.92 19.94 1.88
C ASN A 37 -4.14 18.52 2.41
N GLY A 38 -3.16 17.63 2.30
CA GLY A 38 -3.16 16.27 2.79
C GLY A 38 -3.49 15.24 1.70
N ILE A 39 -4.73 15.17 1.21
CA ILE A 39 -5.14 14.19 0.18
C ILE A 39 -5.39 14.91 -1.14
N TYR A 40 -4.80 14.38 -2.22
CA TYR A 40 -4.99 14.87 -3.59
C TYR A 40 -5.58 13.78 -4.47
N VAL A 41 -6.41 14.16 -5.42
CA VAL A 41 -7.03 13.27 -6.40
C VAL A 41 -6.68 13.75 -7.80
N TYR A 42 -5.94 12.93 -8.54
CA TYR A 42 -5.59 13.17 -9.93
C TYR A 42 -6.38 12.22 -10.83
N GLU A 43 -6.89 12.71 -11.96
CA GLU A 43 -7.25 11.83 -13.08
C GLU A 43 -5.95 11.40 -13.76
N PHE A 44 -5.78 10.11 -13.94
CA PHE A 44 -4.64 9.50 -14.63
C PHE A 44 -5.11 8.69 -15.84
N ASP A 45 -4.53 8.97 -16.99
CA ASP A 45 -4.78 8.22 -18.22
C ASP A 45 -3.69 7.15 -18.39
N ALA A 46 -4.05 5.90 -18.13
CA ALA A 46 -3.15 4.76 -18.23
C ALA A 46 -2.81 4.35 -19.68
N SER A 47 -3.35 5.00 -20.70
CA SER A 47 -2.92 4.81 -22.09
C SER A 47 -1.77 5.73 -22.48
N THR A 48 -1.73 6.94 -21.92
CA THR A 48 -0.78 8.01 -22.29
C THR A 48 0.19 8.38 -21.16
N GLY A 49 -0.13 8.01 -19.90
CA GLY A 49 0.60 8.46 -18.71
C GLY A 49 0.35 9.94 -18.39
N ASN A 50 -0.67 10.56 -18.97
CA ASN A 50 -1.06 11.92 -18.66
C ASN A 50 -1.88 11.97 -17.37
N PHE A 51 -1.81 13.09 -16.68
CA PHE A 51 -2.51 13.30 -15.43
C PHE A 51 -3.07 14.72 -15.34
N LYS A 52 -4.10 14.89 -14.52
CA LYS A 52 -4.69 16.19 -14.22
C LYS A 52 -5.20 16.19 -12.78
N LEU A 53 -4.86 17.21 -12.01
CA LEU A 53 -5.46 17.41 -10.69
C LEU A 53 -6.97 17.62 -10.85
N LYS A 54 -7.77 16.81 -10.14
CA LYS A 54 -9.23 16.93 -10.07
C LYS A 54 -9.66 17.69 -8.83
N ASN A 55 -9.08 17.32 -7.69
CA ASN A 55 -9.49 17.88 -6.41
C ASN A 55 -8.40 17.64 -5.33
N SER A 56 -8.56 18.29 -4.19
CA SER A 56 -7.82 18.01 -2.96
C SER A 56 -8.78 18.06 -1.76
N SER A 57 -8.38 17.42 -0.66
CA SER A 57 -9.08 17.55 0.62
C SER A 57 -8.89 18.94 1.23
N GLU A 58 -9.65 19.24 2.27
CA GLU A 58 -9.45 20.41 3.11
C GLU A 58 -8.62 20.02 4.34
N ASN A 59 -7.38 20.49 4.42
CA ASN A 59 -6.51 20.47 5.61
C ASN A 59 -6.51 19.17 6.44
N VAL A 60 -6.21 18.03 5.82
CA VAL A 60 -6.03 16.76 6.51
C VAL A 60 -4.58 16.64 6.98
N ILE A 61 -4.37 16.45 8.27
CA ILE A 61 -3.01 16.34 8.85
C ILE A 61 -2.40 14.99 8.51
N SER A 62 -1.26 15.02 7.83
CA SER A 62 -0.38 13.88 7.52
C SER A 62 -1.14 12.57 7.21
N PRO A 63 -2.02 12.52 6.18
CA PRO A 63 -2.67 11.29 5.75
C PRO A 63 -1.67 10.41 5.00
N SER A 64 -0.69 9.86 5.73
CA SER A 64 0.47 9.18 5.15
C SER A 64 0.14 7.83 4.51
N TYR A 65 -1.01 7.24 4.82
CA TYR A 65 -1.53 6.04 4.16
C TYR A 65 -3.06 6.08 4.01
N LEU A 66 -3.54 5.57 2.88
CA LEU A 66 -4.95 5.62 2.48
C LEU A 66 -5.50 4.23 2.19
N SER A 67 -6.75 3.98 2.52
CA SER A 67 -7.50 2.81 2.11
C SER A 67 -8.88 3.24 1.58
N VAL A 68 -9.26 2.73 0.41
CA VAL A 68 -10.53 3.07 -0.24
C VAL A 68 -11.49 1.90 -0.10
N SER A 69 -12.78 2.19 0.15
CA SER A 69 -13.82 1.16 0.21
C SER A 69 -13.98 0.43 -1.13
N ALA A 70 -14.40 -0.83 -1.11
CA ALA A 70 -14.54 -1.65 -2.32
C ALA A 70 -15.52 -1.05 -3.35
N ASP A 71 -16.51 -0.28 -2.89
CA ASP A 71 -17.49 0.41 -3.73
C ASP A 71 -17.04 1.81 -4.20
N ASN A 72 -15.80 2.22 -3.87
CA ASN A 72 -15.21 3.54 -4.16
C ASN A 72 -16.00 4.75 -3.63
N LYS A 73 -16.76 4.60 -2.55
CA LYS A 73 -17.55 5.71 -1.97
C LYS A 73 -16.90 6.36 -0.76
N PHE A 74 -15.92 5.68 -0.13
CA PHE A 74 -15.29 6.15 1.10
C PHE A 74 -13.78 5.99 1.05
N ILE A 75 -13.10 6.95 1.69
CA ILE A 75 -11.66 6.90 1.94
C ILE A 75 -11.44 6.90 3.44
N TYR A 76 -10.54 6.06 3.90
CA TYR A 76 -10.03 6.03 5.27
C TYR A 76 -8.56 6.38 5.24
N ALA A 77 -8.15 7.29 6.09
CA ALA A 77 -6.78 7.78 6.16
C ALA A 77 -6.26 7.72 7.59
N VAL A 78 -5.02 7.32 7.76
CA VAL A 78 -4.29 7.58 9.01
C VAL A 78 -3.96 9.06 9.09
N ASN A 79 -3.84 9.60 10.31
CA ASN A 79 -3.28 10.92 10.59
C ASN A 79 -2.05 10.72 11.45
N GLU A 80 -0.88 10.60 10.81
CA GLU A 80 0.40 10.32 11.45
C GLU A 80 0.96 11.60 12.08
N ASN A 81 0.67 11.82 13.37
CA ASN A 81 0.96 13.07 14.08
C ASN A 81 1.38 12.84 15.54
N GLY A 82 2.31 11.92 15.77
CA GLY A 82 2.83 11.62 17.11
C GLY A 82 1.72 11.19 18.08
N LYS A 83 1.62 11.87 19.22
CA LYS A 83 0.61 11.57 20.24
C LYS A 83 -0.81 12.04 19.87
N GLU A 84 -0.95 12.95 18.91
CA GLU A 84 -2.24 13.46 18.43
C GLU A 84 -2.73 12.71 17.19
N SER A 85 -2.27 11.47 17.04
CA SER A 85 -2.60 10.60 15.91
C SER A 85 -4.05 10.17 15.91
N ALA A 86 -4.62 10.08 14.72
CA ALA A 86 -6.03 9.76 14.53
C ALA A 86 -6.25 8.95 13.27
N VAL A 87 -7.50 8.56 13.05
CA VAL A 87 -8.00 7.95 11.81
C VAL A 87 -9.19 8.76 11.32
N SER A 88 -9.13 9.22 10.08
CA SER A 88 -10.17 10.01 9.44
C SER A 88 -10.93 9.21 8.39
N ALA A 89 -12.23 9.42 8.32
CA ALA A 89 -13.12 8.87 7.31
C ALA A 89 -13.66 10.01 6.41
N PHE A 90 -13.78 9.73 5.12
CA PHE A 90 -14.26 10.68 4.12
C PHE A 90 -15.26 10.01 3.18
N LYS A 91 -16.27 10.77 2.76
CA LYS A 91 -17.06 10.44 1.59
C LYS A 91 -16.27 10.80 0.33
N TYR A 92 -16.28 9.91 -0.64
CA TYR A 92 -15.55 10.07 -1.90
C TYR A 92 -16.50 9.98 -3.09
N ASP A 93 -16.45 10.98 -3.96
CA ASP A 93 -17.09 10.96 -5.25
C ASP A 93 -16.02 10.74 -6.34
N SER A 94 -15.91 9.53 -6.87
CA SER A 94 -14.90 9.18 -7.85
C SER A 94 -15.04 9.96 -9.18
N LYS A 95 -16.24 10.42 -9.54
CA LYS A 95 -16.48 11.18 -10.78
C LYS A 95 -15.89 12.59 -10.70
N SER A 96 -16.17 13.31 -9.63
CA SER A 96 -15.66 14.67 -9.41
C SER A 96 -14.29 14.70 -8.73
N GLY A 97 -13.87 13.61 -8.08
CA GLY A 97 -12.69 13.54 -7.21
C GLY A 97 -12.90 14.18 -5.86
N LYS A 98 -14.14 14.60 -5.51
CA LYS A 98 -14.42 15.28 -4.24
C LYS A 98 -14.22 14.36 -3.05
N VAL A 99 -13.45 14.83 -2.06
CA VAL A 99 -13.21 14.19 -0.77
C VAL A 99 -13.86 15.05 0.31
N SER A 100 -14.87 14.53 0.98
CA SER A 100 -15.64 15.25 2.00
C SER A 100 -15.48 14.56 3.35
N PHE A 101 -15.03 15.30 4.36
CA PHE A 101 -14.82 14.80 5.71
C PHE A 101 -16.13 14.27 6.32
N LEU A 102 -16.07 13.12 6.98
CA LEU A 102 -17.18 12.53 7.73
C LEU A 102 -16.93 12.62 9.23
N ASN A 103 -15.87 11.97 9.71
CA ASN A 103 -15.47 12.02 11.10
C ASN A 103 -13.99 11.60 11.27
N LYS A 104 -13.48 11.85 12.48
CA LYS A 104 -12.14 11.47 12.91
C LYS A 104 -12.21 10.92 14.32
N ASN A 105 -11.48 9.85 14.59
CA ASN A 105 -11.36 9.26 15.92
C ASN A 105 -9.91 9.02 16.29
N ASP A 106 -9.62 9.03 17.58
CA ASP A 106 -8.30 8.73 18.14
C ASP A 106 -7.84 7.34 17.69
N ALA A 107 -6.57 7.22 17.27
CA ALA A 107 -5.95 5.96 16.91
C ALA A 107 -5.56 5.10 18.13
N LEU A 108 -5.69 5.61 19.35
CA LEU A 108 -5.25 5.00 20.60
C LEU A 108 -3.81 4.44 20.52
N GLY A 109 -2.96 5.11 19.73
CA GLY A 109 -1.56 4.78 19.52
C GLY A 109 -0.89 5.82 18.64
N ALA A 110 0.42 6.03 18.87
CA ALA A 110 1.19 7.03 18.15
C ALA A 110 1.61 6.53 16.75
N ASP A 111 1.64 7.47 15.80
CA ASP A 111 2.12 7.30 14.42
C ASP A 111 1.47 6.12 13.68
N PRO A 112 0.14 6.15 13.46
CA PRO A 112 -0.52 5.19 12.59
C PRO A 112 0.04 5.35 11.17
N CYS A 113 0.62 4.28 10.62
CA CYS A 113 1.36 4.32 9.35
C CYS A 113 0.76 3.41 8.25
N HIS A 114 -0.21 2.59 8.61
CA HIS A 114 -0.88 1.71 7.65
C HIS A 114 -2.35 1.48 8.02
N ILE A 115 -3.21 1.38 7.01
CA ILE A 115 -4.66 1.23 7.18
C ILE A 115 -5.23 0.32 6.09
N ILE A 116 -6.07 -0.63 6.49
CA ILE A 116 -6.87 -1.47 5.59
C ILE A 116 -8.34 -1.40 5.98
N ASN A 117 -9.22 -1.71 5.06
CA ASN A 117 -10.65 -1.83 5.32
C ASN A 117 -11.31 -2.95 4.54
N ASP A 118 -12.38 -3.50 5.10
CA ASP A 118 -13.37 -4.30 4.37
C ASP A 118 -14.76 -3.64 4.44
N ASP A 119 -15.82 -4.39 4.24
CA ASP A 119 -17.18 -3.83 4.26
C ASP A 119 -17.63 -3.40 5.65
N LYS A 120 -17.02 -3.92 6.73
CA LYS A 120 -17.46 -3.74 8.12
C LYS A 120 -16.50 -3.00 9.01
N ASN A 121 -15.20 -3.18 8.78
CA ASN A 121 -14.16 -2.72 9.69
C ASN A 121 -13.07 -1.93 8.98
N VAL A 122 -12.39 -1.10 9.77
CA VAL A 122 -11.13 -0.44 9.43
C VAL A 122 -10.09 -0.90 10.45
N ILE A 123 -8.94 -1.40 9.98
CA ILE A 123 -7.85 -1.89 10.80
C ILE A 123 -6.62 -1.01 10.57
N VAL A 124 -5.99 -0.56 11.63
CA VAL A 124 -4.88 0.40 11.58
C VAL A 124 -3.69 -0.13 12.37
N SER A 125 -2.50 0.08 11.83
CA SER A 125 -1.22 -0.23 12.45
C SER A 125 -0.59 1.04 12.99
N ASN A 126 -0.37 1.11 14.30
CA ASN A 126 0.29 2.21 15.00
C ASN A 126 1.77 1.89 15.17
N TYR A 127 2.65 2.59 14.44
CA TYR A 127 4.08 2.33 14.42
C TYR A 127 4.71 2.62 15.78
N SER A 128 4.73 3.88 16.21
CA SER A 128 5.31 4.26 17.50
C SER A 128 4.45 3.80 18.68
N GLY A 129 3.17 3.52 18.46
CA GLY A 129 2.29 2.92 19.46
C GLY A 129 2.53 1.42 19.69
N GLY A 130 3.07 0.71 18.69
CA GLY A 130 3.31 -0.73 18.74
C GLY A 130 2.01 -1.55 18.84
N SER A 131 0.93 -1.11 18.20
CA SER A 131 -0.39 -1.72 18.35
C SER A 131 -1.17 -1.82 17.04
N LEU A 132 -2.17 -2.72 17.04
CA LEU A 132 -3.26 -2.74 16.07
C LEU A 132 -4.53 -2.22 16.71
N VAL A 133 -5.32 -1.45 15.96
CA VAL A 133 -6.65 -1.04 16.38
C VAL A 133 -7.69 -1.33 15.29
N VAL A 134 -8.90 -1.64 15.72
CA VAL A 134 -10.03 -1.93 14.84
C VAL A 134 -11.18 -0.98 15.15
N PHE A 135 -11.66 -0.32 14.12
CA PHE A 135 -12.88 0.51 14.11
C PHE A 135 -13.98 -0.21 13.33
N LYS A 136 -15.22 -0.05 13.73
CA LYS A 136 -16.37 -0.45 12.89
C LYS A 136 -16.76 0.67 11.95
N LYS A 137 -17.19 0.30 10.76
CA LYS A 137 -17.81 1.22 9.79
C LYS A 137 -19.29 1.36 10.06
N LYS A 138 -19.80 2.59 9.97
CA LYS A 138 -21.23 2.88 9.96
C LYS A 138 -21.76 2.90 8.52
N THR A 139 -23.07 2.87 8.37
CA THR A 139 -23.72 2.84 7.04
C THR A 139 -23.47 4.09 6.21
N ASP A 140 -23.21 5.22 6.84
CA ASP A 140 -22.83 6.48 6.19
C ASP A 140 -21.35 6.57 5.81
N GLY A 141 -20.56 5.54 6.14
CA GLY A 141 -19.11 5.47 5.90
C GLY A 141 -18.25 6.05 7.02
N SER A 142 -18.84 6.69 8.02
CA SER A 142 -18.08 7.12 9.20
C SER A 142 -17.59 5.91 10.01
N ILE A 143 -16.60 6.12 10.87
CA ILE A 143 -16.05 5.10 11.77
C ILE A 143 -16.51 5.31 13.21
N THR A 144 -16.61 4.23 13.98
CA THR A 144 -16.83 4.27 15.43
C THR A 144 -15.56 4.67 16.14
N GLU A 145 -15.61 4.84 17.45
CA GLU A 145 -14.43 4.74 18.31
C GLU A 145 -13.80 3.35 18.19
N VAL A 146 -12.55 3.20 18.67
CA VAL A 146 -11.85 1.90 18.66
C VAL A 146 -12.67 0.84 19.37
N GLN A 147 -12.90 -0.27 18.71
CA GLN A 147 -13.64 -1.43 19.24
C GLN A 147 -12.73 -2.54 19.73
N GLN A 148 -11.50 -2.59 19.21
CA GLN A 148 -10.47 -3.52 19.67
C GLN A 148 -9.11 -2.85 19.56
N LEU A 149 -8.31 -2.96 20.61
CA LEU A 149 -6.90 -2.59 20.64
C LEU A 149 -6.09 -3.83 20.99
N ILE A 150 -5.05 -4.09 20.21
CA ILE A 150 -4.10 -5.19 20.42
C ILE A 150 -2.71 -4.59 20.54
N GLN A 151 -2.18 -4.59 21.75
CA GLN A 151 -0.83 -4.14 22.05
C GLN A 151 0.16 -5.28 21.81
N HIS A 152 1.22 -5.01 21.01
CA HIS A 152 2.36 -5.90 20.92
C HIS A 152 3.39 -5.51 21.99
N GLU A 153 4.07 -6.50 22.55
CA GLU A 153 5.07 -6.31 23.60
C GLU A 153 6.38 -7.01 23.26
N GLY A 154 7.49 -6.41 23.67
CA GLY A 154 8.82 -6.92 23.44
C GLY A 154 9.74 -5.91 22.77
N LYS A 155 10.90 -6.38 22.32
CA LYS A 155 11.93 -5.60 21.62
C LYS A 155 12.78 -6.51 20.74
N GLY A 156 13.44 -5.94 19.74
CA GLY A 156 14.43 -6.60 18.90
C GLY A 156 15.88 -6.22 19.27
N PRO A 157 16.85 -6.73 18.51
CA PRO A 157 18.27 -6.52 18.80
C PRO A 157 18.80 -5.12 18.45
N ASN A 158 18.13 -4.38 17.57
CA ASN A 158 18.55 -3.03 17.17
C ASN A 158 18.00 -2.00 18.18
N ALA A 159 18.84 -1.61 19.14
CA ALA A 159 18.43 -0.71 20.23
C ALA A 159 17.91 0.66 19.75
N ALA A 160 18.30 1.13 18.56
CA ALA A 160 17.87 2.41 18.03
C ALA A 160 16.54 2.36 17.26
N ARG A 161 16.15 1.18 16.76
CA ARG A 161 15.00 1.02 15.87
C ARG A 161 14.02 -0.07 16.33
N GLN A 162 14.38 -0.85 17.35
CA GLN A 162 13.62 -1.98 17.86
C GLN A 162 13.60 -2.01 19.39
N GLU A 163 13.63 -0.83 20.04
CA GLU A 163 13.57 -0.67 21.48
C GLU A 163 12.24 -1.14 22.09
N LYS A 164 11.23 -1.28 21.23
CA LYS A 164 9.88 -1.79 21.54
C LYS A 164 9.19 -2.31 20.27
N ALA A 165 7.95 -2.75 20.39
CA ALA A 165 7.09 -3.07 19.24
C ALA A 165 6.86 -1.86 18.34
N HIS A 166 6.90 -2.09 17.01
CA HIS A 166 6.63 -1.12 15.95
C HIS A 166 5.78 -1.77 14.86
N VAL A 167 4.46 -1.76 15.05
CA VAL A 167 3.54 -2.39 14.08
C VAL A 167 3.45 -1.55 12.83
N HIS A 168 3.97 -2.08 11.71
CA HIS A 168 4.13 -1.29 10.48
C HIS A 168 3.06 -1.56 9.41
N MET A 169 2.47 -2.74 9.38
CA MET A 169 1.48 -3.09 8.37
C MET A 169 0.49 -4.12 8.90
N ALA A 170 -0.74 -4.04 8.45
CA ALA A 170 -1.71 -5.12 8.48
C ALA A 170 -2.23 -5.38 7.06
N VAL A 171 -2.52 -6.65 6.72
CA VAL A 171 -3.10 -7.03 5.42
C VAL A 171 -4.03 -8.22 5.58
N PHE A 172 -5.16 -8.21 4.88
CA PHE A 172 -6.03 -9.38 4.81
C PHE A 172 -5.40 -10.50 3.99
N SER A 173 -5.59 -11.74 4.43
CA SER A 173 -5.37 -12.89 3.54
C SER A 173 -6.34 -12.84 2.35
N PRO A 174 -6.02 -13.48 1.20
CA PRO A 174 -6.87 -13.43 0.01
C PRO A 174 -8.33 -13.87 0.24
N ASP A 175 -8.55 -14.80 1.17
CA ASP A 175 -9.88 -15.29 1.57
C ASP A 175 -10.49 -14.51 2.76
N LYS A 176 -9.81 -13.48 3.24
CA LYS A 176 -10.18 -12.63 4.39
C LYS A 176 -10.45 -13.39 5.70
N LYS A 177 -9.92 -14.60 5.85
CA LYS A 177 -10.01 -15.34 7.11
C LYS A 177 -8.95 -14.97 8.12
N PHE A 178 -7.87 -14.35 7.66
CA PHE A 178 -6.76 -13.94 8.48
C PHE A 178 -6.36 -12.50 8.16
N VAL A 179 -5.74 -11.87 9.16
CA VAL A 179 -4.97 -10.64 9.02
C VAL A 179 -3.54 -10.95 9.41
N LEU A 180 -2.60 -10.62 8.52
CA LEU A 180 -1.17 -10.68 8.80
C LEU A 180 -0.72 -9.28 9.22
N SER A 181 0.11 -9.20 10.26
CA SER A 181 0.64 -7.92 10.76
C SER A 181 2.14 -8.00 10.95
N ASN A 182 2.85 -7.07 10.32
CA ASN A 182 4.30 -6.96 10.44
C ASN A 182 4.65 -6.07 11.65
N ASP A 183 5.49 -6.57 12.53
CA ASP A 183 6.06 -5.79 13.63
C ASP A 183 7.56 -5.63 13.41
N LEU A 184 7.96 -4.44 12.99
CA LEU A 184 9.36 -4.09 12.71
C LEU A 184 10.22 -4.17 13.98
N GLY A 185 9.65 -3.76 15.11
CA GLY A 185 10.36 -3.74 16.39
C GLY A 185 10.63 -5.11 16.97
N LEU A 186 9.83 -6.11 16.62
CA LEU A 186 9.91 -7.45 17.18
C LEU A 186 10.49 -8.50 16.23
N ASP A 187 10.81 -8.13 14.99
CA ASP A 187 11.22 -9.07 13.94
C ASP A 187 10.20 -10.20 13.72
N LYS A 188 8.89 -9.87 13.73
CA LYS A 188 7.80 -10.85 13.64
C LYS A 188 6.74 -10.47 12.61
N VAL A 189 6.16 -11.51 12.00
CA VAL A 189 4.89 -11.42 11.30
C VAL A 189 3.84 -12.14 12.14
N PHE A 190 2.90 -11.41 12.72
CA PHE A 190 1.78 -11.95 13.47
C PHE A 190 0.66 -12.37 12.51
N VAL A 191 -0.05 -13.44 12.86
CA VAL A 191 -1.21 -13.94 12.12
C VAL A 191 -2.40 -13.99 13.07
N TYR A 192 -3.44 -13.25 12.72
CA TYR A 192 -4.71 -13.20 13.46
C TYR A 192 -5.82 -13.88 12.65
N LYS A 193 -6.65 -14.69 13.32
CA LYS A 193 -7.95 -15.07 12.77
C LYS A 193 -8.83 -13.82 12.71
N TYR A 194 -9.54 -13.62 11.62
CA TYR A 194 -10.39 -12.46 11.43
C TYR A 194 -11.87 -12.85 11.41
N ASN A 195 -12.65 -12.26 12.33
CA ASN A 195 -14.09 -12.36 12.38
C ASN A 195 -14.73 -10.97 12.23
N PRO A 196 -15.14 -10.55 11.01
CA PRO A 196 -15.70 -9.21 10.76
C PRO A 196 -17.00 -8.93 11.50
N ASN A 197 -17.70 -9.97 11.99
CA ASN A 197 -19.00 -9.84 12.65
C ASN A 197 -18.92 -9.82 14.17
N SER A 198 -17.74 -10.03 14.76
CA SER A 198 -17.57 -9.97 16.20
C SER A 198 -17.92 -8.58 16.76
N ALA A 199 -18.42 -8.54 17.98
CA ALA A 199 -18.76 -7.28 18.64
C ALA A 199 -17.49 -6.48 19.01
N ASN A 200 -16.49 -7.13 19.59
CA ASN A 200 -15.31 -6.51 20.23
C ASN A 200 -14.01 -7.32 20.05
N GLU A 201 -14.04 -8.50 19.44
CA GLU A 201 -12.88 -9.36 19.21
C GLU A 201 -12.83 -9.78 17.74
N MET A 202 -12.58 -8.81 16.85
CA MET A 202 -12.48 -9.05 15.41
C MET A 202 -11.19 -9.78 15.02
N LEU A 203 -10.12 -9.58 15.78
CA LEU A 203 -8.81 -10.19 15.59
C LEU A 203 -8.44 -11.05 16.79
N THR A 204 -8.27 -12.36 16.58
CA THR A 204 -7.80 -13.30 17.62
C THR A 204 -6.45 -13.86 17.18
N LEU A 205 -5.43 -13.72 18.04
CA LEU A 205 -4.08 -14.20 17.72
C LEU A 205 -4.07 -15.70 17.43
N LYS A 206 -3.57 -16.07 16.26
CA LYS A 206 -3.31 -17.45 15.88
C LYS A 206 -1.86 -17.86 16.18
N GLY A 207 -0.91 -16.97 15.97
CA GLY A 207 0.51 -17.18 16.16
C GLY A 207 1.35 -16.14 15.45
N SER A 208 2.65 -16.35 15.42
CA SER A 208 3.60 -15.49 14.72
C SER A 208 4.71 -16.30 14.05
N VAL A 209 5.38 -15.69 13.09
CA VAL A 209 6.59 -16.22 12.43
C VAL A 209 7.71 -15.21 12.65
N ASP A 210 8.84 -15.71 13.15
CA ASP A 210 10.05 -14.92 13.31
C ASP A 210 10.75 -14.73 11.95
N VAL A 211 11.31 -13.55 11.74
CA VAL A 211 12.23 -13.26 10.66
C VAL A 211 13.65 -13.13 11.18
N LYS A 212 14.61 -12.82 10.33
CA LYS A 212 16.00 -12.63 10.72
C LYS A 212 16.10 -11.50 11.78
N PRO A 213 16.74 -11.73 12.92
CA PRO A 213 16.88 -10.71 13.95
C PRO A 213 17.57 -9.44 13.42
N GLY A 214 16.99 -8.27 13.73
CA GLY A 214 17.51 -6.97 13.27
C GLY A 214 17.07 -6.56 11.88
N SER A 215 16.25 -7.33 11.19
CA SER A 215 15.83 -7.03 9.81
C SER A 215 14.65 -6.06 9.72
N GLY A 216 13.74 -6.08 10.68
CA GLY A 216 12.59 -5.16 10.75
C GLY A 216 11.56 -5.36 9.64
N PRO A 217 10.63 -6.32 9.76
CA PRO A 217 9.60 -6.57 8.76
C PRO A 217 8.68 -5.36 8.61
N ARG A 218 8.55 -4.86 7.37
CA ARG A 218 7.86 -3.62 7.07
C ARG A 218 6.56 -3.84 6.29
N HIS A 219 6.67 -4.14 5.02
CA HIS A 219 5.53 -4.37 4.14
C HIS A 219 5.58 -5.76 3.52
N LEU A 220 4.42 -6.35 3.29
CA LEU A 220 4.27 -7.63 2.59
C LEU A 220 3.17 -7.56 1.54
N THR A 221 3.22 -8.50 0.61
CA THR A 221 2.18 -8.70 -0.40
C THR A 221 1.98 -10.18 -0.69
N PHE A 222 0.75 -10.58 -1.00
CA PHE A 222 0.44 -11.94 -1.45
C PHE A 222 0.66 -12.08 -2.95
N SER A 223 1.11 -13.25 -3.39
CA SER A 223 1.03 -13.62 -4.80
C SER A 223 -0.44 -13.60 -5.28
N LYS A 224 -0.65 -13.41 -6.58
CA LYS A 224 -2.01 -13.32 -7.15
C LYS A 224 -2.85 -14.57 -6.91
N ASP A 225 -2.22 -15.76 -6.82
CA ASP A 225 -2.87 -17.03 -6.51
C ASP A 225 -3.02 -17.29 -5.00
N GLY A 226 -2.51 -16.39 -4.16
CA GLY A 226 -2.59 -16.45 -2.71
C GLY A 226 -1.74 -17.52 -2.04
N LYS A 227 -0.80 -18.14 -2.76
CA LYS A 227 0.02 -19.25 -2.21
C LYS A 227 1.35 -18.80 -1.63
N PHE A 228 1.79 -17.59 -1.95
CA PHE A 228 3.07 -17.06 -1.51
C PHE A 228 2.89 -15.67 -0.90
N VAL A 229 3.77 -15.33 0.02
CA VAL A 229 3.90 -14.02 0.64
C VAL A 229 5.33 -13.53 0.44
N TYR A 230 5.45 -12.29 -0.03
CA TYR A 230 6.71 -11.60 -0.19
C TYR A 230 6.78 -10.47 0.83
N LEU A 231 7.77 -10.52 1.70
CA LEU A 231 7.97 -9.58 2.80
C LEU A 231 9.25 -8.80 2.59
N ILE A 232 9.17 -7.48 2.58
CA ILE A 232 10.35 -6.62 2.63
C ILE A 232 10.63 -6.15 4.05
N GLN A 233 11.90 -6.19 4.42
CA GLN A 233 12.39 -5.80 5.72
C GLN A 233 13.17 -4.49 5.63
N GLU A 234 12.84 -3.53 6.50
CA GLU A 234 13.31 -2.15 6.37
C GLU A 234 14.79 -1.97 6.68
N LEU A 235 15.29 -2.68 7.73
CA LEU A 235 16.54 -2.32 8.38
C LEU A 235 17.77 -2.90 7.67
N ASP A 236 17.60 -3.98 6.92
CA ASP A 236 18.70 -4.65 6.20
C ASP A 236 18.40 -4.94 4.72
N ALA A 237 17.26 -4.42 4.21
CA ALA A 237 16.81 -4.62 2.84
C ALA A 237 16.67 -6.09 2.41
N THR A 238 16.40 -6.98 3.36
CA THR A 238 16.12 -8.40 3.08
C THR A 238 14.71 -8.57 2.53
N LEU A 239 14.58 -9.27 1.43
CA LEU A 239 13.32 -9.71 0.83
C LEU A 239 13.13 -11.19 1.13
N THR A 240 12.13 -11.53 1.93
CA THR A 240 11.82 -12.90 2.34
C THR A 240 10.58 -13.41 1.60
N THR A 241 10.67 -14.63 1.07
CA THR A 241 9.55 -15.36 0.46
C THR A 241 9.06 -16.45 1.38
N PHE A 242 7.74 -16.49 1.62
CA PHE A 242 7.07 -17.57 2.35
C PHE A 242 6.08 -18.29 1.43
N SER A 243 5.90 -19.60 1.64
CA SER A 243 4.66 -20.27 1.26
C SER A 243 3.58 -19.94 2.28
N TYR A 244 2.35 -19.81 1.79
CA TYR A 244 1.17 -19.55 2.59
C TYR A 244 0.10 -20.59 2.29
N ASP A 245 -0.54 -21.10 3.32
CA ASP A 245 -1.66 -22.03 3.20
C ASP A 245 -2.97 -21.46 3.79
N LYS A 246 -4.08 -22.08 3.43
CA LYS A 246 -5.42 -21.64 3.88
C LYS A 246 -5.67 -21.79 5.37
N SER A 247 -4.76 -22.42 6.11
CA SER A 247 -4.80 -22.45 7.57
C SER A 247 -4.23 -21.16 8.19
N GLY A 248 -3.64 -20.28 7.36
CA GLY A 248 -2.94 -19.09 7.81
C GLY A 248 -1.49 -19.35 8.24
N SER A 249 -0.89 -20.47 7.80
CA SER A 249 0.50 -20.80 8.13
C SER A 249 1.46 -20.22 7.09
N LEU A 250 2.57 -19.70 7.59
CA LEU A 250 3.69 -19.19 6.79
C LEU A 250 4.91 -20.08 6.99
N LYS A 251 5.52 -20.51 5.89
CA LYS A 251 6.80 -21.25 5.92
C LYS A 251 7.80 -20.55 5.02
N LYS A 252 8.93 -20.11 5.59
CA LYS A 252 10.02 -19.47 4.83
C LYS A 252 10.56 -20.41 3.75
N ILE A 253 10.69 -19.89 2.52
CA ILE A 253 11.22 -20.60 1.35
C ILE A 253 12.59 -20.05 0.98
N ALA A 254 12.74 -18.73 0.92
CA ALA A 254 13.95 -18.06 0.45
C ALA A 254 14.11 -16.67 1.07
N GLU A 255 15.33 -16.18 1.03
CA GLU A 255 15.70 -14.80 1.33
C GLU A 255 16.71 -14.30 0.30
N THR A 256 16.65 -13.01 -0.03
CA THR A 256 17.62 -12.32 -0.87
C THR A 256 17.70 -10.85 -0.46
N SER A 257 18.82 -10.18 -0.73
CA SER A 257 18.91 -8.73 -0.60
C SER A 257 18.31 -8.05 -1.84
N ILE A 258 17.65 -6.91 -1.66
CA ILE A 258 17.24 -6.05 -2.77
C ILE A 258 18.32 -5.04 -3.17
N LEU A 259 19.43 -5.00 -2.45
CA LEU A 259 20.56 -4.09 -2.74
C LEU A 259 21.52 -4.70 -3.77
N PRO A 260 22.20 -3.86 -4.57
CA PRO A 260 23.25 -4.33 -5.47
C PRO A 260 24.36 -5.06 -4.70
N LYS A 261 24.97 -6.04 -5.34
CA LYS A 261 26.14 -6.71 -4.76
C LYS A 261 27.25 -5.69 -4.48
N GLY A 262 27.73 -5.65 -3.23
CA GLY A 262 28.78 -4.72 -2.81
C GLY A 262 28.30 -3.32 -2.46
N PHE A 263 26.98 -3.09 -2.37
CA PHE A 263 26.44 -1.83 -1.88
C PHE A 263 26.82 -1.62 -0.41
N THR A 264 27.36 -0.43 -0.09
CA THR A 264 27.84 -0.06 1.25
C THR A 264 27.09 1.14 1.85
N GLY A 265 26.12 1.71 1.12
CA GLY A 265 25.30 2.81 1.60
C GLY A 265 24.26 2.39 2.63
N GLY A 266 23.62 3.38 3.24
CA GLY A 266 22.46 3.18 4.12
C GLY A 266 21.27 2.64 3.34
N THR A 267 20.44 1.81 3.99
CA THR A 267 19.23 1.23 3.44
C THR A 267 18.01 1.59 4.30
N GLY A 268 16.85 1.58 3.68
CA GLY A 268 15.55 1.80 4.31
C GLY A 268 14.46 1.30 3.38
N ALA A 269 14.43 -0.03 3.14
CA ALA A 269 13.46 -0.61 2.24
C ALA A 269 12.04 -0.23 2.65
N ALA A 270 11.16 0.04 1.68
CA ALA A 270 9.89 0.68 1.97
C ALA A 270 8.66 -0.10 1.46
N ALA A 271 8.29 0.08 0.22
CA ALA A 271 7.08 -0.52 -0.34
C ALA A 271 7.38 -1.77 -1.15
N ILE A 272 6.41 -2.68 -1.20
CA ILE A 272 6.45 -3.89 -2.02
C ILE A 272 5.08 -4.10 -2.66
N LYS A 273 5.03 -4.24 -3.99
CA LYS A 273 3.77 -4.45 -4.72
C LYS A 273 3.98 -5.40 -5.89
N ILE A 274 2.93 -6.16 -6.19
CA ILE A 274 2.88 -7.07 -7.36
C ILE A 274 2.16 -6.35 -8.50
N SER A 275 2.62 -6.57 -9.72
CA SER A 275 1.94 -6.08 -10.92
C SER A 275 0.53 -6.68 -11.06
N PRO A 276 -0.43 -5.99 -11.70
CA PRO A 276 -1.81 -6.47 -11.86
C PRO A 276 -1.92 -7.84 -12.57
N ASP A 277 -0.97 -8.15 -13.45
CA ASP A 277 -0.86 -9.46 -14.11
C ASP A 277 -0.36 -10.59 -13.18
N GLY A 278 0.25 -10.23 -12.03
CA GLY A 278 0.80 -11.17 -11.05
C GLY A 278 2.20 -11.71 -11.39
N ASN A 279 2.84 -11.22 -12.45
CA ASN A 279 4.08 -11.79 -12.97
C ASN A 279 5.34 -11.15 -12.40
N PHE A 280 5.24 -9.92 -11.86
CA PHE A 280 6.40 -9.17 -11.39
C PHE A 280 6.15 -8.55 -10.02
N LEU A 281 7.22 -8.56 -9.22
CA LEU A 281 7.30 -7.95 -7.90
C LEU A 281 8.20 -6.71 -7.98
N TYR A 282 7.77 -5.61 -7.39
CA TYR A 282 8.49 -4.35 -7.31
C TYR A 282 8.73 -4.01 -5.85
N VAL A 283 9.93 -3.54 -5.53
CA VAL A 283 10.32 -3.19 -4.16
C VAL A 283 11.12 -1.89 -4.18
N SER A 284 10.75 -0.93 -3.34
CA SER A 284 11.49 0.33 -3.21
C SER A 284 12.47 0.32 -2.04
N ASP A 285 13.60 0.99 -2.21
CA ASP A 285 14.56 1.29 -1.16
C ASP A 285 14.83 2.78 -1.11
N ARG A 286 14.85 3.33 0.11
CA ARG A 286 15.13 4.74 0.43
C ARG A 286 16.60 4.92 0.82
N VAL A 287 16.88 6.04 1.51
CA VAL A 287 18.19 6.44 2.03
C VAL A 287 19.18 6.65 0.89
N ASP A 288 20.23 5.81 0.73
CA ASP A 288 21.25 6.02 -0.29
C ASP A 288 20.95 5.32 -1.61
N ALA A 289 20.23 4.19 -1.57
CA ALA A 289 19.88 3.45 -2.78
C ALA A 289 18.87 4.18 -3.67
N ASN A 290 17.80 4.76 -3.09
CA ASN A 290 16.71 5.46 -3.81
C ASN A 290 16.32 4.76 -5.11
N SER A 291 16.00 3.46 -5.01
CA SER A 291 15.82 2.57 -6.15
C SER A 291 14.52 1.77 -6.12
N ILE A 292 14.14 1.24 -7.28
CA ILE A 292 13.18 0.15 -7.44
C ILE A 292 13.93 -1.08 -7.93
N SER A 293 13.79 -2.20 -7.21
CA SER A 293 14.19 -3.53 -7.65
C SER A 293 12.99 -4.26 -8.24
N VAL A 294 13.15 -4.82 -9.43
CA VAL A 294 12.11 -5.54 -10.17
C VAL A 294 12.47 -7.02 -10.23
N TYR A 295 11.54 -7.87 -9.83
CA TYR A 295 11.71 -9.33 -9.87
C TYR A 295 10.62 -9.99 -10.70
N LYS A 296 10.98 -11.01 -11.48
CA LYS A 296 10.02 -11.92 -12.09
C LYS A 296 9.62 -12.99 -11.09
N ILE A 297 8.31 -13.19 -10.90
CA ILE A 297 7.75 -14.23 -10.04
C ILE A 297 7.63 -15.52 -10.86
N LEU A 298 8.11 -16.64 -10.29
CA LEU A 298 8.04 -17.97 -10.87
C LEU A 298 6.85 -18.77 -10.28
N LYS A 299 6.43 -19.82 -10.97
CA LYS A 299 5.28 -20.65 -10.56
C LYS A 299 5.42 -21.30 -9.17
N ASN A 300 6.64 -21.52 -8.71
CA ASN A 300 6.95 -22.08 -7.39
C ASN A 300 7.14 -21.00 -6.31
N GLY A 301 6.84 -19.73 -6.61
CA GLY A 301 6.99 -18.59 -5.72
C GLY A 301 8.41 -18.01 -5.67
N ALA A 302 9.40 -18.65 -6.27
CA ALA A 302 10.74 -18.09 -6.38
C ALA A 302 10.73 -16.81 -7.23
N ILE A 303 11.69 -15.95 -7.00
CA ILE A 303 11.84 -14.66 -7.69
C ILE A 303 13.21 -14.55 -8.34
N ASN A 304 13.25 -13.97 -9.54
CA ASN A 304 14.49 -13.67 -10.25
C ASN A 304 14.60 -12.18 -10.49
N LEU A 305 15.74 -11.57 -10.12
CA LEU A 305 16.01 -10.16 -10.38
C LEU A 305 15.99 -9.90 -11.89
N VAL A 306 15.21 -8.90 -12.29
CA VAL A 306 15.14 -8.42 -13.69
C VAL A 306 16.01 -7.20 -13.87
N GLU A 307 15.82 -6.21 -12.98
CA GLU A 307 16.60 -4.97 -12.97
C GLU A 307 16.52 -4.28 -11.62
N GLN A 308 17.43 -3.34 -11.42
CA GLN A 308 17.38 -2.36 -10.35
C GLN A 308 17.67 -0.99 -10.95
N VAL A 309 16.79 -0.03 -10.71
CA VAL A 309 16.88 1.30 -11.32
C VAL A 309 16.71 2.40 -10.28
N SER A 310 17.35 3.54 -10.51
CA SER A 310 17.12 4.75 -9.72
C SER A 310 15.68 5.21 -9.89
N THR A 311 15.09 5.71 -8.81
CA THR A 311 13.75 6.32 -8.84
C THR A 311 13.75 7.78 -9.27
N LEU A 312 14.94 8.36 -9.52
CA LEU A 312 15.15 9.76 -9.95
C LEU A 312 14.71 10.80 -8.92
N GLY A 313 14.52 10.39 -7.67
CA GLY A 313 14.17 11.24 -6.54
C GLY A 313 14.71 10.67 -5.24
N LYS A 314 14.44 11.31 -4.11
CA LYS A 314 14.91 10.90 -2.78
C LYS A 314 13.75 10.48 -1.88
N GLY A 315 13.93 9.34 -1.22
CA GLY A 315 12.95 8.77 -0.31
C GLY A 315 11.72 8.18 -1.01
N PRO A 316 11.86 7.19 -1.92
CA PRO A 316 10.73 6.50 -2.57
C PRO A 316 9.98 5.65 -1.54
N ARG A 317 9.07 6.31 -0.76
CA ARG A 317 8.37 5.70 0.37
C ARG A 317 7.25 4.77 -0.06
N ASP A 318 6.50 5.15 -1.09
CA ASP A 318 5.47 4.33 -1.70
C ASP A 318 5.46 4.52 -3.22
N PHE A 319 4.89 3.56 -3.92
CA PHE A 319 4.67 3.63 -5.35
C PHE A 319 3.36 2.94 -5.70
N ALA A 320 2.78 3.25 -6.86
CA ALA A 320 1.59 2.58 -7.36
C ALA A 320 1.80 2.12 -8.80
N ILE A 321 1.23 0.96 -9.13
CA ILE A 321 1.12 0.49 -10.51
C ILE A 321 -0.31 0.73 -10.94
N ASP A 322 -0.52 1.34 -12.11
CA ASP A 322 -1.88 1.58 -12.60
C ASP A 322 -2.64 0.26 -12.80
N PRO A 323 -3.98 0.26 -12.72
CA PRO A 323 -4.76 -0.98 -12.73
C PRO A 323 -4.64 -1.84 -13.98
N ILE A 324 -4.23 -1.26 -15.12
CA ILE A 324 -3.96 -2.02 -16.36
C ILE A 324 -2.48 -2.37 -16.54
N GLY A 325 -1.61 -1.88 -15.64
CA GLY A 325 -0.20 -2.26 -15.54
C GLY A 325 0.73 -1.64 -16.55
N ASN A 326 0.41 -0.48 -17.12
CA ASN A 326 1.22 0.22 -18.09
C ASN A 326 2.26 1.16 -17.47
N TYR A 327 1.99 1.68 -16.29
CA TYR A 327 2.82 2.68 -15.61
C TYR A 327 3.04 2.31 -14.15
N LEU A 328 4.18 2.73 -13.63
CA LEU A 328 4.53 2.70 -12.23
C LEU A 328 4.86 4.14 -11.79
N LEU A 329 4.21 4.62 -10.74
CA LEU A 329 4.35 5.97 -10.21
C LEU A 329 5.01 5.90 -8.85
N VAL A 330 6.13 6.60 -8.66
CA VAL A 330 6.94 6.57 -7.42
C VAL A 330 6.81 7.88 -6.69
N GLY A 331 6.30 7.86 -5.46
CA GLY A 331 6.22 9.02 -4.58
C GLY A 331 7.48 9.20 -3.74
N HIS A 332 8.09 10.37 -3.83
CA HIS A 332 9.32 10.72 -3.13
C HIS A 332 9.04 11.67 -1.96
N GLN A 333 9.26 11.18 -0.77
CA GLN A 333 9.04 11.93 0.46
C GLN A 333 9.88 13.21 0.57
N TYR A 334 11.12 13.19 0.03
CA TYR A 334 12.08 14.26 0.26
C TYR A 334 12.31 15.18 -0.94
N THR A 335 12.12 14.71 -2.17
CA THR A 335 12.18 15.56 -3.38
C THR A 335 10.84 16.16 -3.77
N ASN A 336 9.75 15.83 -3.05
CA ASN A 336 8.42 16.42 -3.24
C ASN A 336 7.88 16.25 -4.66
N ASP A 337 7.98 15.03 -5.18
CA ASP A 337 7.49 14.71 -6.50
C ASP A 337 6.98 13.25 -6.61
N ILE A 338 6.25 12.99 -7.69
CA ILE A 338 5.89 11.65 -8.12
C ILE A 338 6.44 11.48 -9.54
N ILE A 339 7.41 10.60 -9.71
CA ILE A 339 7.98 10.26 -11.02
C ILE A 339 7.16 9.15 -11.68
N ILE A 340 6.89 9.30 -12.98
CA ILE A 340 6.06 8.38 -13.75
C ILE A 340 6.95 7.54 -14.68
N PHE A 341 7.01 6.24 -14.43
CA PHE A 341 7.71 5.28 -15.27
C PHE A 341 6.72 4.52 -16.15
N LYS A 342 7.10 4.29 -17.40
CA LYS A 342 6.41 3.34 -18.28
C LYS A 342 6.86 1.93 -17.95
N ARG A 343 5.91 1.01 -17.78
CA ARG A 343 6.19 -0.40 -17.51
C ARG A 343 6.03 -1.24 -18.77
N ASP A 344 7.01 -2.08 -19.06
CA ASP A 344 6.91 -3.14 -20.05
C ASP A 344 6.28 -4.39 -19.40
N LYS A 345 5.10 -4.79 -19.85
CA LYS A 345 4.36 -5.94 -19.28
C LYS A 345 5.02 -7.29 -19.52
N ALA A 346 5.79 -7.42 -20.59
CA ALA A 346 6.44 -8.70 -20.94
C ALA A 346 7.70 -8.95 -20.10
N THR A 347 8.47 -7.90 -19.86
CA THR A 347 9.76 -7.98 -19.16
C THR A 347 9.70 -7.52 -17.71
N GLY A 348 8.67 -6.74 -17.33
CA GLY A 348 8.54 -6.08 -16.03
C GLY A 348 9.37 -4.81 -15.89
N LYS A 349 10.26 -4.50 -16.84
CA LYS A 349 11.15 -3.33 -16.80
C LYS A 349 10.39 -2.03 -16.78
N ILE A 350 10.99 -1.02 -16.15
CA ILE A 350 10.46 0.33 -16.08
C ILE A 350 11.42 1.33 -16.75
N THR A 351 10.85 2.31 -17.43
CA THR A 351 11.60 3.36 -18.13
C THR A 351 11.00 4.71 -17.79
N ASP A 352 11.86 5.68 -17.48
CA ASP A 352 11.43 7.06 -17.21
C ASP A 352 10.66 7.62 -18.42
N THR A 353 9.55 8.28 -18.13
CA THR A 353 8.73 8.96 -19.16
C THR A 353 9.07 10.44 -19.30
N GLY A 354 9.92 10.99 -18.43
CA GLY A 354 10.15 12.41 -18.27
C GLY A 354 8.96 13.16 -17.65
N LYS A 355 7.90 12.48 -17.21
CA LYS A 355 6.72 13.08 -16.58
C LYS A 355 6.83 12.98 -15.06
N LYS A 356 6.46 14.07 -14.37
CA LYS A 356 6.40 14.12 -12.91
C LYS A 356 5.22 14.95 -12.43
N ILE A 357 4.71 14.64 -11.25
CA ILE A 357 3.77 15.45 -10.49
C ILE A 357 4.58 16.12 -9.37
N GLU A 358 4.60 17.44 -9.32
CA GLU A 358 5.19 18.19 -8.21
C GLU A 358 4.15 18.25 -7.08
N LEU A 359 4.49 17.70 -5.92
CA LEU A 359 3.60 17.59 -4.78
C LEU A 359 4.39 17.45 -3.48
N CYS A 360 4.05 18.24 -2.47
CA CYS A 360 4.66 18.17 -1.15
C CYS A 360 4.58 16.76 -0.56
N SER A 361 5.72 16.17 -0.26
CA SER A 361 5.92 14.92 0.49
C SER A 361 4.90 13.80 0.22
N PRO A 362 4.73 13.32 -1.03
CA PRO A 362 3.81 12.25 -1.37
C PRO A 362 4.31 10.90 -0.82
N VAL A 363 3.50 10.23 0.02
CA VAL A 363 3.94 9.03 0.77
C VAL A 363 2.96 7.87 0.76
N GLY A 364 1.73 8.07 0.25
CA GLY A 364 0.74 7.02 0.06
C GLY A 364 0.05 7.19 -1.31
N LEU A 365 0.10 6.17 -2.17
CA LEU A 365 -0.43 6.21 -3.52
C LEU A 365 -1.41 5.07 -3.76
N VAL A 366 -2.66 5.40 -4.14
CA VAL A 366 -3.71 4.41 -4.40
C VAL A 366 -4.47 4.75 -5.68
N PHE A 367 -4.59 3.80 -6.60
CA PHE A 367 -5.46 3.93 -7.76
C PHE A 367 -6.88 3.47 -7.47
N THR A 368 -7.87 4.19 -8.00
CA THR A 368 -9.29 3.82 -7.94
C THR A 368 -9.95 3.96 -9.31
N LYS A 369 -11.08 3.28 -9.49
CA LYS A 369 -11.94 3.49 -10.67
C LYS A 369 -12.62 4.87 -10.58
N ILE A 370 -12.94 5.45 -11.73
CA ILE A 370 -13.77 6.65 -11.85
C ILE A 370 -15.24 6.28 -11.84
#